data_8fb4e959799b7b162e98240506ce7ae8
#
_entry.id   8fb4e959799b7b162e98240506ce7ae8
#
_cell.length_a   1.000
_cell.length_b   1.000
_cell.length_c   1.000
_cell.angle_alpha   90.00
_cell.angle_beta   90.00
_cell.angle_gamma   90.00
#
_symmetry.space_group_name_H-M   'P 1'
#
loop_
_entity.id
_entity.type
_entity.pdbx_description
1 polymer ?
#
loop_
_entity_poly.entity_id
_entity_poly.type
_entity_poly.pdbx_seq_one_letter_code
_entity_poly.pdbx_strand_id
1 'polypeptide(L)'
;MTTRALTTRDRADLAASILFGAVRVGLGLLWLHEGYVKFRAHFGRADILLVVDGASANSRVPEYFRFVSEHLLRPTADLAGVMTPLTEVALGLVLVL
;
A
#
# COMPACT_ATOMS: atom_id res chain seq x y z
N MET A 1 22.88 37.94 -10.73
CA MET A 1 22.54 36.78 -9.93
C MET A 1 23.82 36.13 -9.42
N THR A 2 24.03 36.14 -8.14
CA THR A 2 25.25 35.56 -7.56
C THR A 2 25.13 34.07 -7.45
N THR A 3 26.08 33.36 -8.07
CA THR A 3 26.16 31.92 -7.93
C THR A 3 26.78 31.58 -6.59
N ARG A 4 26.01 30.98 -5.73
CA ARG A 4 26.47 30.57 -4.40
C ARG A 4 27.03 29.17 -4.47
N ALA A 5 28.24 28.96 -3.96
CA ALA A 5 28.80 27.64 -3.80
C ALA A 5 28.01 26.86 -2.74
N LEU A 6 27.66 25.61 -3.05
CA LEU A 6 26.96 24.75 -2.10
C LEU A 6 27.89 24.34 -0.98
N THR A 7 27.46 24.49 0.28
CA THR A 7 28.17 23.94 1.44
C THR A 7 27.98 22.44 1.49
N THR A 8 28.78 21.75 2.32
CA THR A 8 28.62 20.32 2.55
C THR A 8 27.22 19.99 3.06
N ARG A 9 26.68 20.86 3.92
CA ARG A 9 25.32 20.70 4.45
C ARG A 9 24.26 20.84 3.36
N ASP A 10 24.41 21.83 2.48
CA ASP A 10 23.49 22.04 1.36
C ASP A 10 23.49 20.84 0.41
N ARG A 11 24.66 20.25 0.16
CA ARG A 11 24.80 19.05 -0.67
C ARG A 11 24.14 17.83 -0.02
N ALA A 12 24.32 17.68 1.30
CA ALA A 12 23.70 16.60 2.06
C ALA A 12 22.16 16.74 2.05
N ASP A 13 21.65 17.96 2.26
CA ASP A 13 20.21 18.23 2.21
C ASP A 13 19.63 17.95 0.83
N LEU A 14 20.33 18.35 -0.23
CA LEU A 14 19.90 18.08 -1.60
C LEU A 14 19.89 16.57 -1.89
N ALA A 15 20.94 15.86 -1.51
CA ALA A 15 21.03 14.42 -1.69
C ALA A 15 19.92 13.69 -0.95
N ALA A 16 19.62 14.11 0.30
CA ALA A 16 18.53 13.55 1.09
C ALA A 16 17.17 13.79 0.43
N SER A 17 16.95 15.00 -0.10
CA SER A 17 15.70 15.34 -0.80
C SER A 17 15.52 14.50 -2.07
N ILE A 18 16.57 14.31 -2.84
CA ILE A 18 16.53 13.50 -4.06
C ILE A 18 16.24 12.04 -3.70
N LEU A 19 16.94 11.50 -2.70
CA LEU A 19 16.74 10.14 -2.25
C LEU A 19 15.32 9.92 -1.75
N PHE A 20 14.81 10.82 -0.90
CA PHE A 20 13.45 10.74 -0.37
C PHE A 20 12.42 10.79 -1.50
N GLY A 21 12.59 11.70 -2.45
CA GLY A 21 11.72 11.80 -3.61
C GLY A 21 11.75 10.54 -4.48
N ALA A 22 12.92 9.95 -4.70
CA ALA A 22 13.08 8.72 -5.46
C ALA A 22 12.40 7.54 -4.76
N VAL A 23 12.55 7.42 -3.45
CA VAL A 23 11.90 6.37 -2.66
C VAL A 23 10.38 6.55 -2.70
N ARG A 24 9.90 7.78 -2.55
CA ARG A 24 8.47 8.10 -2.58
C ARG A 24 7.85 7.71 -3.93
N VAL A 25 8.46 8.11 -5.03
CA VAL A 25 7.97 7.77 -6.38
C VAL A 25 8.05 6.27 -6.62
N GLY A 26 9.14 5.62 -6.22
CA GLY A 26 9.29 4.17 -6.34
C GLY A 26 8.21 3.41 -5.60
N LEU A 27 7.90 3.81 -4.36
CA LEU A 27 6.81 3.21 -3.58
C LEU A 27 5.46 3.48 -4.23
N GLY A 28 5.26 4.70 -4.76
CA GLY A 28 4.02 5.03 -5.47
C GLY A 28 3.80 4.16 -6.71
N LEU A 29 4.86 3.96 -7.49
CA LEU A 29 4.79 3.08 -8.67
C LEU A 29 4.52 1.63 -8.27
N LEU A 30 5.10 1.17 -7.18
CA LEU A 30 4.84 -0.17 -6.64
C LEU A 30 3.37 -0.33 -6.26
N TRP A 31 2.79 0.65 -5.54
CA TRP A 31 1.38 0.63 -5.17
C TRP A 31 0.46 0.67 -6.39
N LEU A 32 0.80 1.47 -7.40
CA LEU A 32 0.04 1.51 -8.66
C LEU A 32 0.08 0.16 -9.38
N HIS A 33 1.25 -0.47 -9.40
CA HIS A 33 1.41 -1.79 -10.01
C HIS A 33 0.58 -2.84 -9.27
N GLU A 34 0.62 -2.84 -7.94
CA GLU A 34 -0.17 -3.78 -7.13
C GLU A 34 -1.67 -3.61 -7.36
N GLY A 35 -2.15 -2.37 -7.39
CA GLY A 35 -3.55 -2.08 -7.67
C GLY A 35 -3.95 -2.52 -9.09
N TYR A 36 -3.10 -2.24 -10.06
CA TYR A 36 -3.33 -2.66 -11.44
C TYR A 36 -3.41 -4.18 -11.58
N VAL A 37 -2.46 -4.90 -10.96
CA VAL A 37 -2.46 -6.37 -10.99
C VAL A 37 -3.74 -6.93 -10.37
N LYS A 38 -4.21 -6.35 -9.28
CA LYS A 38 -5.44 -6.78 -8.63
C LYS A 38 -6.67 -6.56 -9.51
N PHE A 39 -6.74 -5.41 -10.18
CA PHE A 39 -7.83 -5.17 -11.13
C PHE A 39 -7.80 -6.18 -12.28
N ARG A 40 -6.63 -6.49 -12.80
CA ARG A 40 -6.47 -7.48 -13.87
C ARG A 40 -6.80 -8.89 -13.42
N ALA A 41 -6.48 -9.21 -12.18
CA ALA A 41 -6.73 -10.55 -11.61
C ALA A 41 -8.15 -10.70 -11.07
N HIS A 42 -8.99 -9.69 -11.22
CA HIS A 42 -10.35 -9.66 -10.68
C HIS A 42 -10.38 -9.89 -9.16
N PHE A 43 -9.47 -9.21 -8.47
CA PHE A 43 -9.43 -9.26 -7.01
C PHE A 43 -10.79 -8.85 -6.44
N GLY A 44 -11.30 -9.62 -5.49
CA GLY A 44 -12.61 -9.35 -4.93
C GLY A 44 -12.93 -10.22 -3.73
N ARG A 45 -14.22 -10.51 -3.55
CA ARG A 45 -14.73 -11.25 -2.41
C ARG A 45 -13.96 -12.55 -2.12
N ALA A 46 -13.66 -13.32 -3.15
CA ALA A 46 -12.99 -14.61 -2.99
C ALA A 46 -11.59 -14.44 -2.35
N ASP A 47 -10.86 -13.39 -2.73
CA ASP A 47 -9.54 -13.12 -2.20
C ASP A 47 -9.61 -12.70 -0.74
N ILE A 48 -10.58 -11.87 -0.37
CA ILE A 48 -10.80 -11.47 1.01
C ILE A 48 -11.20 -12.69 1.86
N LEU A 49 -12.06 -13.56 1.34
CA LEU A 49 -12.47 -14.76 2.05
C LEU A 49 -11.30 -15.73 2.27
N LEU A 50 -10.35 -15.79 1.33
CA LEU A 50 -9.13 -16.58 1.52
C LEU A 50 -8.32 -16.06 2.73
N VAL A 51 -8.23 -14.76 2.90
CA VAL A 51 -7.54 -14.16 4.06
C VAL A 51 -8.27 -14.54 5.35
N VAL A 52 -9.59 -14.42 5.37
CA VAL A 52 -10.42 -14.74 6.55
C VAL A 52 -10.30 -16.22 6.91
N ASP A 53 -10.44 -17.09 5.92
CA ASP A 53 -10.36 -18.54 6.15
C ASP A 53 -8.95 -18.96 6.58
N GLY A 54 -7.92 -18.36 6.01
CA GLY A 54 -6.54 -18.58 6.41
C GLY A 54 -6.28 -18.16 7.87
N ALA A 55 -6.83 -17.02 8.29
CA ALA A 55 -6.71 -16.56 9.67
C ALA A 55 -7.42 -17.51 10.63
N SER A 56 -8.61 -18.00 10.28
CA SER A 56 -9.39 -18.93 11.11
C SER A 56 -8.69 -20.27 11.27
N ALA A 57 -7.98 -20.73 10.24
CA ALA A 57 -7.29 -22.01 10.25
C ALA A 57 -5.91 -21.96 10.90
N ASN A 58 -5.35 -20.78 11.13
CA ASN A 58 -4.00 -20.60 11.66
C ASN A 58 -4.01 -20.30 13.16
N SER A 59 -3.53 -21.24 13.96
CA SER A 59 -3.49 -21.10 15.41
C SER A 59 -2.55 -20.01 15.92
N ARG A 60 -1.62 -19.53 15.07
CA ARG A 60 -0.67 -18.45 15.40
C ARG A 60 -1.29 -17.07 15.26
N VAL A 61 -2.42 -16.96 14.59
CA VAL A 61 -3.12 -15.69 14.42
C VAL A 61 -3.80 -15.33 15.74
N PRO A 62 -3.62 -14.09 16.25
CA PRO A 62 -4.26 -13.66 17.47
C PRO A 62 -5.79 -13.71 17.38
N GLU A 63 -6.44 -13.98 18.52
CA GLU A 63 -7.90 -14.09 18.56
C GLU A 63 -8.62 -12.82 18.15
N TYR A 64 -8.08 -11.64 18.49
CA TYR A 64 -8.69 -10.37 18.10
C TYR A 64 -8.72 -10.22 16.58
N PHE A 65 -7.68 -10.68 15.89
CA PHE A 65 -7.64 -10.65 14.43
C PHE A 65 -8.65 -11.61 13.83
N ARG A 66 -8.77 -12.83 14.38
CA ARG A 66 -9.79 -13.79 13.95
C ARG A 66 -11.19 -13.23 14.13
N PHE A 67 -11.44 -12.59 15.29
CA PHE A 67 -12.72 -11.98 15.59
C PHE A 67 -13.06 -10.89 14.54
N VAL A 68 -12.12 -9.98 14.27
CA VAL A 68 -12.30 -8.92 13.27
C VAL A 68 -12.51 -9.51 11.88
N SER A 69 -11.73 -10.53 11.51
CA SER A 69 -11.85 -11.19 10.22
C SER A 69 -13.24 -11.80 10.03
N GLU A 70 -13.73 -12.53 11.01
CA GLU A 70 -15.02 -13.21 10.91
C GLU A 70 -16.19 -12.24 10.98
N HIS A 71 -16.13 -11.24 11.85
CA HIS A 71 -17.28 -10.38 12.13
C HIS A 71 -17.29 -9.10 11.30
N LEU A 72 -16.16 -8.67 10.76
CA LEU A 72 -16.06 -7.45 9.96
C LEU A 72 -15.68 -7.73 8.51
N LEU A 73 -14.60 -8.47 8.27
CA LEU A 73 -14.13 -8.71 6.90
C LEU A 73 -15.05 -9.64 6.13
N ARG A 74 -15.48 -10.73 6.72
CA ARG A 74 -16.34 -11.69 6.01
C ARG A 74 -17.67 -11.06 5.57
N PRO A 75 -18.42 -10.34 6.44
CA PRO A 75 -19.66 -9.70 5.99
C PRO A 75 -19.46 -8.60 4.96
N THR A 76 -18.30 -7.95 4.96
CA THR A 76 -17.99 -6.84 4.05
C THR A 76 -16.99 -7.23 2.96
N ALA A 77 -16.86 -8.53 2.66
CA ALA A 77 -15.85 -9.02 1.73
C ALA A 77 -15.97 -8.41 0.33
N ASP A 78 -17.19 -8.19 -0.16
CA ASP A 78 -17.41 -7.57 -1.46
C ASP A 78 -16.86 -6.13 -1.48
N LEU A 79 -17.18 -5.36 -0.45
CA LEU A 79 -16.70 -3.99 -0.30
C LEU A 79 -15.18 -3.95 -0.13
N ALA A 80 -14.62 -4.79 0.73
CA ALA A 80 -13.18 -4.87 0.96
C ALA A 80 -12.43 -5.25 -0.32
N GLY A 81 -12.99 -6.17 -1.12
CA GLY A 81 -12.41 -6.59 -2.39
C GLY A 81 -12.32 -5.47 -3.42
N VAL A 82 -13.26 -4.54 -3.40
CA VAL A 82 -13.25 -3.36 -4.28
C VAL A 82 -12.36 -2.26 -3.70
N MET A 83 -12.47 -2.02 -2.39
CA MET A 83 -11.74 -0.92 -1.73
C MET A 83 -10.24 -1.15 -1.68
N THR A 84 -9.78 -2.40 -1.59
CA THR A 84 -8.35 -2.70 -1.50
C THR A 84 -7.57 -2.21 -2.72
N PRO A 85 -7.90 -2.62 -3.97
CA PRO A 85 -7.17 -2.11 -5.13
C PRO A 85 -7.39 -0.61 -5.35
N LEU A 86 -8.57 -0.08 -5.04
CA LEU A 86 -8.82 1.37 -5.14
C LEU A 86 -7.94 2.15 -4.19
N THR A 87 -7.78 1.70 -2.95
CA THR A 87 -6.90 2.32 -1.97
C THR A 87 -5.45 2.25 -2.41
N GLU A 88 -5.00 1.13 -2.95
CA GLU A 88 -3.64 0.97 -3.45
C GLU A 88 -3.35 1.93 -4.59
N VAL A 89 -4.25 2.06 -5.55
CA VAL A 89 -4.09 3.01 -6.65
C VAL A 89 -4.10 4.44 -6.15
N ALA A 90 -5.00 4.78 -5.24
CA ALA A 90 -5.07 6.12 -4.65
C ALA A 90 -3.77 6.47 -3.92
N LEU A 91 -3.25 5.56 -3.09
CA LEU A 91 -1.97 5.75 -2.40
C LEU A 91 -0.81 5.91 -3.39
N GLY A 92 -0.80 5.08 -4.43
CA GLY A 92 0.21 5.18 -5.47
C GLY A 92 0.20 6.52 -6.16
N LEU A 93 -0.96 7.04 -6.53
CA LEU A 93 -1.10 8.34 -7.16
C LEU A 93 -0.64 9.47 -6.25
N VAL A 94 -1.04 9.43 -4.98
CA VAL A 94 -0.63 10.44 -3.99
C VAL A 94 0.89 10.45 -3.82
N LEU A 95 1.52 9.28 -3.78
CA LEU A 95 2.97 9.17 -3.60
C LEU A 95 3.75 9.62 -4.83
N VAL A 96 3.23 9.40 -6.04
CA VAL A 96 3.89 9.80 -7.29
C VAL A 96 3.74 11.31 -7.53
N LEU A 97 2.59 11.87 -7.23
CA LEU A 97 2.31 13.29 -7.40
C LEU A 97 2.91 14.11 -6.25
#